data_1258f41eb221ad23e31b1598aca0eddc
#
_entry.id   1258f41eb221ad23e31b1598aca0eddc
#
_cell.length_a   1.000
_cell.length_b   1.000
_cell.length_c   1.000
_cell.angle_alpha   90.00
_cell.angle_beta   90.00
_cell.angle_gamma   90.00
#
_symmetry.space_group_name_H-M   'P 1'
#
loop_
_entity.id
_entity.type
_entity.pdbx_description
1 polymer ?
#
loop_
_entity_poly.entity_id
_entity_poly.type
_entity_poly.pdbx_seq_one_letter_code
_entity_poly.pdbx_strand_id
1 'polypeptide(L)'
;DPLVAEVASQPHPFASWQDADADYENILCMVQSFADAEEKRQIAVRARMDARSAIRTKQKQSDPLTPEVLARVETVLERADVSNLVRREFVCLVDEKMVPDPVFSDLFISIKVLRETLLPGVNLVANRWLFQHLRETLDRRMLSMLTKTGTLSVSGEISFNLNIATLLSKDFHIFDDSIPA
;
A
#
# COMPACT_ATOMS: atom_id res chain seq x y z
N ASP A 1 -45.72 22.05 0.86
CA ASP A 1 -45.63 20.61 1.16
C ASP A 1 -45.05 20.42 2.54
N PRO A 2 -45.75 19.78 3.52
CA PRO A 2 -45.30 19.65 4.91
C PRO A 2 -43.98 18.86 5.01
N LEU A 3 -43.72 17.92 4.11
CA LEU A 3 -42.46 17.15 4.07
C LEU A 3 -41.26 18.03 3.72
N VAL A 4 -41.41 19.00 2.82
CA VAL A 4 -40.33 19.92 2.48
C VAL A 4 -40.02 20.86 3.63
N ALA A 5 -41.03 21.31 4.36
CA ALA A 5 -40.85 22.16 5.53
C ALA A 5 -40.19 21.42 6.68
N GLU A 6 -40.48 20.13 6.87
CA GLU A 6 -39.87 19.30 7.89
C GLU A 6 -38.38 18.99 7.60
N VAL A 7 -38.05 18.67 6.36
CA VAL A 7 -36.67 18.46 5.93
C VAL A 7 -35.84 19.75 5.98
N ALA A 8 -36.45 20.89 5.61
CA ALA A 8 -35.80 22.20 5.65
C ALA A 8 -35.50 22.69 7.10
N SER A 9 -36.27 22.21 8.09
CA SER A 9 -36.08 22.61 9.49
C SER A 9 -35.00 21.81 10.25
N GLN A 10 -34.49 20.71 9.68
CA GLN A 10 -33.47 19.90 10.30
C GLN A 10 -32.08 20.25 9.73
N PRO A 11 -31.09 20.63 10.59
CA PRO A 11 -29.73 20.84 10.13
C PRO A 11 -29.14 19.51 9.63
N HIS A 12 -28.92 19.41 8.32
CA HIS A 12 -28.31 18.22 7.73
C HIS A 12 -26.81 18.48 7.49
N PRO A 13 -25.89 17.62 7.96
CA PRO A 13 -24.45 17.88 7.87
C PRO A 13 -23.91 17.98 6.44
N PHE A 14 -24.69 17.50 5.46
CA PHE A 14 -24.33 17.49 4.02
C PHE A 14 -25.28 18.29 3.15
N ALA A 15 -26.19 19.08 3.70
CA ALA A 15 -27.12 19.89 2.95
C ALA A 15 -27.14 21.33 3.49
N SER A 16 -27.02 22.29 2.59
CA SER A 16 -27.23 23.70 2.87
C SER A 16 -28.42 24.21 2.07
N TRP A 17 -29.25 25.07 2.69
CA TRP A 17 -30.37 25.70 2.04
C TRP A 17 -29.95 27.11 1.59
N GLN A 18 -30.25 27.44 0.34
CA GLN A 18 -29.97 28.75 -0.23
C GLN A 18 -31.24 29.30 -0.91
N ASP A 19 -31.44 30.58 -0.81
CA ASP A 19 -32.55 31.26 -1.49
C ASP A 19 -32.18 31.43 -2.97
N ALA A 20 -32.98 30.84 -3.88
CA ALA A 20 -32.68 30.85 -5.30
C ALA A 20 -32.70 32.25 -5.93
N ASP A 21 -33.46 33.18 -5.37
CA ASP A 21 -33.58 34.57 -5.89
C ASP A 21 -32.48 35.45 -5.27
N ALA A 22 -32.20 35.30 -3.98
CA ALA A 22 -31.20 36.10 -3.28
C ALA A 22 -29.76 35.63 -3.50
N ASP A 23 -29.54 34.29 -3.64
CA ASP A 23 -28.23 33.68 -3.69
C ASP A 23 -27.87 33.09 -5.06
N TYR A 24 -28.53 33.50 -6.13
CA TYR A 24 -28.38 32.96 -7.48
C TYR A 24 -26.93 32.90 -7.95
N GLU A 25 -26.17 33.96 -7.80
CA GLU A 25 -24.77 34.04 -8.18
C GLU A 25 -23.90 33.03 -7.40
N ASN A 26 -24.17 32.88 -6.10
CA ASN A 26 -23.46 31.94 -5.23
C ASN A 26 -23.78 30.48 -5.62
N ILE A 27 -25.03 30.21 -5.94
CA ILE A 27 -25.49 28.89 -6.43
C ILE A 27 -24.78 28.54 -7.74
N LEU A 28 -24.73 29.50 -8.67
CA LEU A 28 -24.06 29.30 -9.96
C LEU A 28 -22.57 29.01 -9.80
N CYS A 29 -21.90 29.79 -8.97
CA CYS A 29 -20.47 29.58 -8.65
C CYS A 29 -20.22 28.21 -8.01
N MET A 30 -21.10 27.78 -7.11
CA MET A 30 -21.01 26.48 -6.46
C MET A 30 -21.22 25.35 -7.49
N VAL A 31 -22.20 25.42 -8.35
CA VAL A 31 -22.43 24.42 -9.41
C VAL A 31 -21.25 24.34 -10.36
N GLN A 32 -20.67 25.46 -10.77
CA GLN A 32 -19.47 25.47 -11.59
C GLN A 32 -18.27 24.81 -10.87
N SER A 33 -18.07 25.12 -9.60
CA SER A 33 -17.00 24.51 -8.81
C SER A 33 -17.13 22.99 -8.68
N PHE A 34 -18.33 22.47 -8.54
CA PHE A 34 -18.61 21.03 -8.54
C PHE A 34 -18.37 20.40 -9.93
N ALA A 35 -18.76 21.05 -11.00
CA ALA A 35 -18.51 20.58 -12.35
C ALA A 35 -17.01 20.48 -12.65
N ASP A 36 -16.23 21.50 -12.29
CA ASP A 36 -14.78 21.52 -12.44
C ASP A 36 -14.08 20.45 -11.59
N ALA A 37 -14.56 20.24 -10.36
CA ALA A 37 -14.04 19.20 -9.47
C ALA A 37 -14.29 17.80 -10.03
N GLU A 38 -15.48 17.56 -10.58
CA GLU A 38 -15.82 16.27 -11.19
C GLU A 38 -15.03 16.02 -12.48
N GLU A 39 -14.84 17.04 -13.31
CA GLU A 39 -13.98 16.93 -14.50
C GLU A 39 -12.54 16.56 -14.13
N LYS A 40 -11.94 17.24 -13.15
CA LYS A 40 -10.60 16.92 -12.63
C LYS A 40 -10.53 15.49 -12.09
N ARG A 41 -11.58 15.06 -11.38
CA ARG A 41 -11.68 13.69 -10.87
C ARG A 41 -11.73 12.67 -12.00
N GLN A 42 -12.50 12.91 -13.04
CA GLN A 42 -12.60 12.02 -14.21
C GLN A 42 -11.28 11.92 -14.97
N ILE A 43 -10.57 13.04 -15.16
CA ILE A 43 -9.23 13.07 -15.76
C ILE A 43 -8.26 12.22 -14.93
N ALA A 44 -8.26 12.38 -13.61
CA ALA A 44 -7.40 11.59 -12.73
C ALA A 44 -7.72 10.09 -12.75
N VAL A 45 -8.99 9.72 -12.81
CA VAL A 45 -9.42 8.32 -12.95
C VAL A 45 -8.97 7.72 -14.27
N ARG A 46 -9.16 8.44 -15.40
CA ARG A 46 -8.69 8.01 -16.74
C ARG A 46 -7.18 7.82 -16.75
N ALA A 47 -6.41 8.79 -16.25
CA ALA A 47 -4.96 8.69 -16.17
C ALA A 47 -4.49 7.47 -15.35
N ARG A 48 -5.19 7.15 -14.25
CA ARG A 48 -4.91 5.94 -13.46
C ARG A 48 -5.25 4.65 -14.23
N MET A 49 -6.32 4.63 -14.98
CA MET A 49 -6.71 3.47 -15.80
C MET A 49 -5.72 3.24 -16.95
N ASP A 50 -5.27 4.31 -17.60
CA ASP A 50 -4.27 4.24 -18.68
C ASP A 50 -2.91 3.78 -18.15
N ALA A 51 -2.47 4.29 -17.00
CA ALA A 51 -1.26 3.83 -16.34
C ALA A 51 -1.33 2.34 -15.96
N ARG A 52 -2.48 1.87 -15.43
CA ARG A 52 -2.71 0.44 -15.14
C ARG A 52 -2.69 -0.43 -16.38
N SER A 53 -3.30 0.01 -17.49
CA SER A 53 -3.31 -0.73 -18.74
C SER A 53 -1.91 -0.80 -19.36
N ALA A 54 -1.12 0.27 -19.30
CA ALA A 54 0.27 0.28 -19.75
C ALA A 54 1.16 -0.68 -18.93
N ILE A 55 0.97 -0.71 -17.60
CA ILE A 55 1.66 -1.67 -16.72
C ILE A 55 1.27 -3.11 -17.08
N ARG A 56 -0.01 -3.36 -17.30
CA ARG A 56 -0.52 -4.69 -17.68
C ARG A 56 0.00 -5.16 -19.04
N THR A 57 0.18 -4.23 -20.00
CA THR A 57 0.78 -4.54 -21.31
C THR A 57 2.26 -4.87 -21.18
N LYS A 58 3.03 -4.12 -20.39
CA LYS A 58 4.43 -4.42 -20.07
C LYS A 58 4.59 -5.76 -19.36
N GLN A 59 3.69 -6.10 -18.43
CA GLN A 59 3.70 -7.39 -17.74
C GLN A 59 3.40 -8.58 -18.67
N LYS A 60 2.58 -8.39 -19.72
CA LYS A 60 2.32 -9.42 -20.73
C LYS A 60 3.51 -9.71 -21.65
N GLN A 61 4.45 -8.76 -21.78
CA GLN A 61 5.66 -8.90 -22.61
C GLN A 61 6.86 -9.43 -21.83
N SER A 62 6.73 -9.63 -20.51
CA SER A 62 7.80 -10.17 -19.67
C SER A 62 7.65 -11.68 -19.52
N ASP A 63 8.79 -12.37 -19.39
CA ASP A 63 8.83 -13.83 -19.21
C ASP A 63 8.17 -14.25 -17.91
N PRO A 64 7.41 -15.35 -17.88
CA PRO A 64 6.79 -15.83 -16.65
C PRO A 64 7.85 -16.29 -15.65
N LEU A 65 7.58 -16.13 -14.36
CA LEU A 65 8.38 -16.78 -13.31
C LEU A 65 8.30 -18.30 -13.46
N THR A 66 9.45 -18.96 -13.62
CA THR A 66 9.57 -20.41 -13.71
C THR A 66 10.21 -20.99 -12.43
N PRO A 67 10.07 -22.30 -12.16
CA PRO A 67 10.70 -22.94 -11.00
C PRO A 67 12.24 -22.77 -10.99
N GLU A 68 12.87 -22.82 -12.15
CA GLU A 68 14.32 -22.68 -12.29
C GLU A 68 14.80 -21.26 -11.97
N VAL A 69 14.03 -20.25 -12.39
CA VAL A 69 14.29 -18.85 -12.05
C VAL A 69 14.09 -18.63 -10.56
N LEU A 70 13.03 -19.20 -9.97
CA LEU A 70 12.76 -19.12 -8.54
C LEU A 70 13.89 -19.73 -7.72
N ALA A 71 14.32 -20.96 -8.04
CA ALA A 71 15.41 -21.64 -7.34
C ALA A 71 16.72 -20.84 -7.35
N ARG A 72 17.05 -20.20 -8.49
CA ARG A 72 18.21 -19.31 -8.58
C ARG A 72 18.09 -18.08 -7.67
N VAL A 73 16.91 -17.47 -7.65
CA VAL A 73 16.65 -16.31 -6.78
C VAL A 73 16.73 -16.71 -5.31
N GLU A 74 16.17 -17.84 -4.93
CA GLU A 74 16.27 -18.36 -3.56
C GLU A 74 17.72 -18.58 -3.13
N THR A 75 18.53 -19.20 -3.99
CA THR A 75 19.98 -19.38 -3.74
C THR A 75 20.70 -18.03 -3.54
N VAL A 76 20.35 -17.02 -4.31
CA VAL A 76 20.91 -15.68 -4.14
C VAL A 76 20.43 -15.06 -2.83
N LEU A 77 19.14 -15.15 -2.54
CA LEU A 77 18.56 -14.60 -1.31
C LEU A 77 19.08 -15.27 -0.04
N GLU A 78 19.48 -16.54 -0.08
CA GLU A 78 20.09 -17.23 1.06
C GLU A 78 21.39 -16.57 1.51
N ARG A 79 22.15 -16.01 0.59
CA ARG A 79 23.48 -15.43 0.84
C ARG A 79 23.48 -13.91 0.82
N ALA A 80 22.51 -13.30 0.17
CA ALA A 80 22.42 -11.85 0.03
C ALA A 80 21.97 -11.18 1.33
N ASP A 81 22.46 -9.97 1.54
CA ASP A 81 21.90 -9.04 2.48
C ASP A 81 20.58 -8.46 1.89
N VAL A 82 19.46 -8.79 2.51
CA VAL A 82 18.15 -8.34 2.07
C VAL A 82 17.76 -6.96 2.64
N SER A 83 18.60 -6.34 3.45
CA SER A 83 18.34 -5.03 4.07
C SER A 83 18.02 -3.96 3.03
N ASN A 84 18.70 -4.00 1.87
CA ASN A 84 18.44 -3.10 0.75
C ASN A 84 17.06 -3.26 0.09
N LEU A 85 16.40 -4.39 0.31
CA LEU A 85 15.06 -4.67 -0.19
C LEU A 85 13.98 -4.24 0.79
N VAL A 86 14.31 -4.12 2.07
CA VAL A 86 13.39 -3.71 3.12
C VAL A 86 13.11 -2.22 3.02
N ARG A 87 11.85 -1.87 3.13
CA ARG A 87 11.36 -0.49 3.20
C ARG A 87 10.65 -0.29 4.52
N ARG A 88 10.69 0.95 4.99
CA ARG A 88 10.03 1.40 6.20
C ARG A 88 9.15 2.58 5.86
N GLU A 89 7.88 2.48 6.19
CA GLU A 89 6.91 3.55 6.06
C GLU A 89 6.36 3.90 7.45
N PHE A 90 6.26 5.19 7.77
CA PHE A 90 5.72 5.62 9.06
C PHE A 90 4.22 5.82 8.95
N VAL A 91 3.50 5.25 9.89
CA VAL A 91 2.09 5.54 10.12
C VAL A 91 2.02 6.63 11.18
N CYS A 92 1.42 7.76 10.82
CA CYS A 92 1.37 8.95 11.67
C CYS A 92 -0.08 9.31 11.98
N LEU A 93 -0.30 9.82 13.18
CA LEU A 93 -1.47 10.64 13.46
C LEU A 93 -1.21 12.05 12.93
N VAL A 94 -2.25 12.70 12.44
CA VAL A 94 -2.16 14.07 11.94
C VAL A 94 -3.10 14.93 12.77
N ASP A 95 -2.55 15.96 13.41
CA ASP A 95 -3.32 16.91 14.20
C ASP A 95 -4.02 17.96 13.31
N GLU A 96 -4.78 18.86 13.93
CA GLU A 96 -5.46 19.96 13.25
C GLU A 96 -4.50 20.92 12.52
N LYS A 97 -3.23 20.95 12.91
CA LYS A 97 -2.17 21.76 12.29
C LYS A 97 -1.44 21.03 11.16
N MET A 98 -1.92 19.82 10.79
CA MET A 98 -1.32 18.96 9.77
C MET A 98 0.15 18.56 10.09
N VAL A 99 0.50 18.53 11.38
CA VAL A 99 1.81 18.02 11.83
C VAL A 99 1.71 16.51 12.03
N PRO A 100 2.52 15.70 11.31
CA PRO A 100 2.50 14.26 11.47
C PRO A 100 3.24 13.85 12.75
N ASP A 101 2.59 13.02 13.59
CA ASP A 101 3.15 12.38 14.76
C ASP A 101 3.26 10.87 14.50
N PRO A 102 4.48 10.31 14.36
CA PRO A 102 4.68 8.90 14.07
C PRO A 102 4.19 8.00 15.21
N VAL A 103 3.28 7.08 14.91
CA VAL A 103 2.76 6.09 15.89
C VAL A 103 3.54 4.78 15.80
N PHE A 104 3.64 4.24 14.60
CA PHE A 104 4.41 3.03 14.33
C PHE A 104 4.99 3.05 12.91
N SER A 105 5.85 2.11 12.62
CA SER A 105 6.41 1.92 11.27
C SER A 105 6.04 0.58 10.68
N ASP A 106 5.60 0.59 9.42
CA ASP A 106 5.35 -0.62 8.64
C ASP A 106 6.63 -1.02 7.87
N LEU A 107 7.06 -2.26 8.09
CA LEU A 107 8.21 -2.85 7.41
C LEU A 107 7.73 -3.82 6.34
N PHE A 108 8.27 -3.68 5.15
CA PHE A 108 7.95 -4.60 4.05
C PHE A 108 9.11 -4.76 3.07
N ILE A 109 9.13 -5.90 2.39
CA ILE A 109 10.08 -6.11 1.29
C ILE A 109 9.47 -5.55 -0.01
N SER A 110 10.19 -4.64 -0.64
CA SER A 110 9.76 -4.02 -1.89
C SER A 110 9.90 -5.01 -3.05
N ILE A 111 8.78 -5.58 -3.48
CA ILE A 111 8.72 -6.44 -4.68
C ILE A 111 9.16 -5.68 -5.94
N LYS A 112 8.96 -4.37 -5.98
CA LYS A 112 9.44 -3.53 -7.09
C LYS A 112 10.96 -3.54 -7.15
N VAL A 113 11.64 -3.27 -6.04
CA VAL A 113 13.10 -3.26 -5.97
C VAL A 113 13.66 -4.65 -6.23
N LEU A 114 13.08 -5.70 -5.63
CA LEU A 114 13.45 -7.09 -5.89
C LEU A 114 13.41 -7.40 -7.40
N ARG A 115 12.31 -7.04 -8.06
CA ARG A 115 12.16 -7.28 -9.51
C ARG A 115 13.19 -6.52 -10.32
N GLU A 116 13.45 -5.25 -9.99
CA GLU A 116 14.39 -4.41 -10.72
C GLU A 116 15.84 -4.89 -10.56
N THR A 117 16.20 -5.45 -9.40
CA THR A 117 17.56 -5.87 -9.07
C THR A 117 17.84 -7.34 -9.42
N LEU A 118 16.94 -8.26 -9.11
CA LEU A 118 17.18 -9.71 -9.22
C LEU A 118 16.40 -10.37 -10.35
N LEU A 119 15.30 -9.79 -10.81
CA LEU A 119 14.35 -10.40 -11.73
C LEU A 119 13.94 -9.41 -12.86
N PRO A 120 14.89 -8.71 -13.51
CA PRO A 120 14.54 -7.79 -14.57
C PRO A 120 13.84 -8.54 -15.72
N GLY A 121 12.71 -8.02 -16.18
CA GLY A 121 11.94 -8.62 -17.27
C GLY A 121 11.08 -9.83 -16.89
N VAL A 122 11.04 -10.25 -15.62
CA VAL A 122 10.23 -11.38 -15.18
C VAL A 122 8.85 -10.90 -14.70
N ASN A 123 7.80 -11.60 -15.16
CA ASN A 123 6.44 -11.42 -14.70
C ASN A 123 6.16 -12.33 -13.49
N LEU A 124 6.32 -11.78 -12.29
CA LEU A 124 6.15 -12.52 -11.03
C LEU A 124 4.72 -13.04 -10.82
N VAL A 125 3.71 -12.31 -11.32
CA VAL A 125 2.29 -12.65 -11.10
C VAL A 125 1.73 -13.62 -12.14
N ALA A 126 2.52 -13.98 -13.15
CA ALA A 126 2.11 -14.94 -14.17
C ALA A 126 1.87 -16.34 -13.59
N ASN A 127 2.61 -16.71 -12.55
CA ASN A 127 2.41 -17.94 -11.79
C ASN A 127 2.17 -17.61 -10.32
N ARG A 128 0.91 -17.69 -9.90
CA ARG A 128 0.49 -17.35 -8.54
C ARG A 128 1.19 -18.19 -7.47
N TRP A 129 1.39 -19.49 -7.73
CA TRP A 129 1.97 -20.41 -6.75
C TRP A 129 3.46 -20.14 -6.53
N LEU A 130 4.22 -19.95 -7.62
CA LEU A 130 5.62 -19.60 -7.52
C LEU A 130 5.83 -18.23 -6.88
N PHE A 131 4.95 -17.28 -7.18
CA PHE A 131 4.99 -15.96 -6.53
C PHE A 131 4.68 -16.03 -5.05
N GLN A 132 3.70 -16.85 -4.65
CA GLN A 132 3.39 -17.09 -3.25
C GLN A 132 4.59 -17.71 -2.52
N HIS A 133 5.24 -18.70 -3.10
CA HIS A 133 6.42 -19.33 -2.53
C HIS A 133 7.60 -18.33 -2.39
N LEU A 134 7.83 -17.51 -3.40
CA LEU A 134 8.81 -16.43 -3.31
C LEU A 134 8.52 -15.47 -2.16
N ARG A 135 7.25 -15.09 -1.95
CA ARG A 135 6.87 -14.23 -0.82
C ARG A 135 7.16 -14.88 0.53
N GLU A 136 6.86 -16.15 0.69
CA GLU A 136 7.18 -16.90 1.91
C GLU A 136 8.68 -16.98 2.17
N THR A 137 9.49 -17.13 1.14
CA THR A 137 10.96 -17.09 1.24
C THR A 137 11.43 -15.70 1.67
N LEU A 138 10.86 -14.64 1.10
CA LEU A 138 11.19 -13.26 1.48
C LEU A 138 10.79 -12.94 2.92
N ASP A 139 9.61 -13.37 3.36
CA ASP A 139 9.15 -13.19 4.74
C ASP A 139 10.12 -13.83 5.72
N ARG A 140 10.53 -15.11 5.48
CA ARG A 140 11.50 -15.82 6.32
C ARG A 140 12.86 -15.11 6.36
N ARG A 141 13.32 -14.59 5.22
CA ARG A 141 14.57 -13.82 5.16
C ARG A 141 14.48 -12.51 5.94
N MET A 142 13.34 -11.80 5.87
CA MET A 142 13.10 -10.61 6.66
C MET A 142 13.13 -10.91 8.16
N LEU A 143 12.45 -11.95 8.62
CA LEU A 143 12.49 -12.39 10.02
C LEU A 143 13.91 -12.70 10.48
N SER A 144 14.66 -13.50 9.69
CA SER A 144 16.05 -13.83 9.99
C SER A 144 16.96 -12.59 10.06
N MET A 145 16.73 -11.60 9.24
CA MET A 145 17.45 -10.33 9.29
C MET A 145 17.11 -9.55 10.57
N LEU A 146 15.83 -9.41 10.88
CA LEU A 146 15.37 -8.69 12.07
C LEU A 146 15.89 -9.32 13.36
N THR A 147 15.93 -10.66 13.44
CA THR A 147 16.49 -11.39 14.57
C THR A 147 17.99 -11.12 14.75
N LYS A 148 18.76 -11.08 13.65
CA LYS A 148 20.23 -10.94 13.70
C LYS A 148 20.71 -9.52 14.00
N THR A 149 20.04 -8.53 13.47
CA THR A 149 20.53 -7.14 13.53
C THR A 149 20.22 -6.44 14.84
N GLY A 150 19.45 -7.06 15.74
CA GLY A 150 18.99 -6.39 16.96
C GLY A 150 18.18 -5.12 16.64
N THR A 151 17.71 -4.99 15.41
CA THR A 151 17.01 -3.80 14.88
C THR A 151 15.67 -3.54 15.62
N LEU A 152 15.25 -4.50 16.43
CA LEU A 152 14.10 -4.36 17.34
C LEU A 152 14.38 -3.35 18.47
N SER A 153 15.63 -3.02 18.73
CA SER A 153 16.04 -1.95 19.65
C SER A 153 15.92 -0.53 19.04
N VAL A 154 15.63 -0.43 17.75
CA VAL A 154 15.38 0.86 17.10
C VAL A 154 13.98 1.32 17.45
N SER A 155 13.93 2.24 18.39
CA SER A 155 12.80 3.01 18.90
C SER A 155 11.53 2.97 18.05
N GLY A 156 10.50 2.38 18.60
CA GLY A 156 9.12 2.48 18.12
C GLY A 156 8.48 1.15 17.78
N GLU A 157 7.17 1.16 17.78
CA GLU A 157 6.36 0.02 17.38
C GLU A 157 6.55 -0.30 15.90
N ILE A 158 6.63 -1.59 15.57
CA ILE A 158 6.85 -2.09 14.22
C ILE A 158 5.66 -2.96 13.83
N SER A 159 5.15 -2.74 12.64
CA SER A 159 4.19 -3.60 11.95
C SER A 159 4.84 -4.24 10.74
N PHE A 160 4.46 -5.45 10.41
CA PHE A 160 4.81 -6.10 9.15
C PHE A 160 3.78 -7.18 8.79
N ASN A 161 3.59 -7.38 7.49
CA ASN A 161 2.65 -8.34 6.97
C ASN A 161 3.36 -9.65 6.63
N LEU A 162 2.90 -10.76 7.21
CA LEU A 162 3.43 -12.10 6.95
C LEU A 162 2.39 -13.00 6.29
N ASN A 163 2.87 -13.94 5.48
CA ASN A 163 2.05 -15.05 5.06
C ASN A 163 1.74 -15.97 6.24
N ILE A 164 0.54 -16.57 6.24
CA ILE A 164 0.13 -17.49 7.30
C ILE A 164 1.12 -18.66 7.45
N ALA A 165 1.63 -19.19 6.33
CA ALA A 165 2.64 -20.26 6.35
C ALA A 165 3.93 -19.81 7.07
N THR A 166 4.35 -18.56 6.90
CA THR A 166 5.50 -18.00 7.60
C THR A 166 5.22 -17.79 9.08
N LEU A 167 4.04 -17.30 9.44
CA LEU A 167 3.61 -17.13 10.82
C LEU A 167 3.61 -18.45 11.62
N LEU A 168 3.26 -19.55 10.95
CA LEU A 168 3.26 -20.89 11.54
C LEU A 168 4.62 -21.61 11.44
N SER A 169 5.64 -20.94 10.94
CA SER A 169 6.97 -21.54 10.73
C SER A 169 7.85 -21.43 11.97
N LYS A 170 8.87 -22.29 12.01
CA LYS A 170 9.92 -22.23 13.04
C LYS A 170 10.67 -20.88 13.02
N ASP A 171 10.83 -20.27 11.86
CA ASP A 171 11.51 -18.97 11.71
C ASP A 171 10.77 -17.85 12.45
N PHE A 172 9.44 -17.89 12.44
CA PHE A 172 8.63 -16.94 13.20
C PHE A 172 8.78 -17.16 14.71
N HIS A 173 8.76 -18.39 15.20
CA HIS A 173 8.96 -18.68 16.63
C HIS A 173 10.34 -18.20 17.12
N ILE A 174 11.40 -18.42 16.32
CA ILE A 174 12.74 -17.92 16.66
C ILE A 174 12.77 -16.39 16.74
N PHE A 175 12.05 -15.74 15.81
CA PHE A 175 11.92 -14.29 15.81
C PHE A 175 11.14 -13.80 17.04
N ASP A 176 9.97 -14.39 17.32
CA ASP A 176 9.10 -14.04 18.45
C ASP A 176 9.85 -14.19 19.80
N ASP A 177 10.57 -15.28 19.99
CA ASP A 177 11.42 -15.52 21.16
C ASP A 177 12.57 -14.50 21.29
N SER A 178 12.92 -13.81 20.21
CA SER A 178 13.99 -12.79 20.21
C SER A 178 13.51 -11.39 20.56
N ILE A 179 12.20 -11.17 20.65
CA ILE A 179 11.60 -9.88 20.99
C ILE A 179 11.71 -9.70 22.51
N PRO A 180 12.32 -8.60 23.00
CA PRO A 180 12.32 -8.31 24.42
C PRO A 180 10.89 -8.06 24.94
N ALA A 181 10.56 -8.64 26.08
CA ALA A 181 9.26 -8.44 26.75
C ALA A 181 9.10 -7.00 27.26
#